data_cb75c661834ac2f9c46bb13d92ec85fa
#
_entry.id   cb75c661834ac2f9c46bb13d92ec85fa
#
_cell.length_a   1.000
_cell.length_b   1.000
_cell.length_c   1.000
_cell.angle_alpha   90.00
_cell.angle_beta   90.00
_cell.angle_gamma   90.00
#
_symmetry.space_group_name_H-M   'P 1'
#
loop_
_entity.id
_entity.type
_entity.pdbx_description
1 polymer ?
#
loop_
_entity_poly.entity_id
_entity_poly.type
_entity_poly.pdbx_seq_one_letter_code
_entity_poly.pdbx_strand_id
1 'polypeptide(L)'
;MATESLPGPFSGVGVYVDAGSRYENESLRGVSHIVDRLAFKSTKSKSLDQMLEAVDTLGGNMQCASSREAIMYQSATFNSAVPATVGLLAETIRDPLITDLEVQQQLETAEYEIQEIWSKPELIIPELDHMAAYKDNTLGNPLLCPRERLPYITRGLVQKYRETFYKPERIVVAFAGVKHDDAVRMTEQYFGDMKRGDGPSLAQLGSNSDMSESPSPQSSLFSTSPSSTASYTPPSSPSSSSKILSKIPLFKNLSTSASSRATVSPLDPSLLQPSTLDLNQPAHYTGGFLALPPLPHPANNLSIPFSHIHICFEALPISSPDIYALATLQTLLGGGGSFSAGGPGKGLYSRLYTNVLNQHGWVESCVAFNHSYTDSGLFGIAASCIPGKVGSMIDVMCRELQALTLDQGFSALQVAEVNRAKNQLRSSLLMNLESRLVELEDLGRQVQVHGRKVGVREMCRKIEELEVKDLRRVAKQVFTGLVENAGKGTGAPTVVIQEALEDGMRSQIAWEDVQNRIARWKLGRL
;
A
#
# COMPACT_ATOMS: atom_id res chain seq x y z
N MET A 1 14.81 9.59 -16.31
CA MET A 1 15.94 9.18 -15.45
C MET A 1 16.10 10.18 -14.32
N ALA A 2 16.47 9.69 -13.14
CA ALA A 2 16.74 10.51 -11.96
C ALA A 2 18.05 10.08 -11.30
N THR A 3 18.84 11.04 -10.79
CA THR A 3 20.13 10.76 -10.15
C THR A 3 20.29 11.55 -8.86
N GLU A 4 20.85 10.91 -7.85
CA GLU A 4 21.34 11.54 -6.61
C GLU A 4 22.79 11.09 -6.41
N SER A 5 23.72 12.05 -6.20
CA SER A 5 25.16 11.75 -6.19
C SER A 5 25.78 11.92 -4.81
N LEU A 6 25.19 11.32 -3.78
CA LEU A 6 25.83 11.27 -2.47
C LEU A 6 26.94 10.23 -2.48
N PRO A 7 28.18 10.57 -2.04
CA PRO A 7 29.29 9.64 -2.06
C PRO A 7 29.10 8.51 -1.05
N GLY A 8 29.55 7.32 -1.39
CA GLY A 8 29.51 6.14 -0.54
C GLY A 8 30.11 4.91 -1.24
N PRO A 9 30.37 3.81 -0.52
CA PRO A 9 30.92 2.59 -1.10
C PRO A 9 29.88 1.79 -1.91
N PHE A 10 28.57 2.05 -1.68
CA PHE A 10 27.46 1.42 -2.35
C PHE A 10 26.68 2.41 -3.20
N SER A 11 26.20 1.95 -4.32
CA SER A 11 25.26 2.64 -5.19
C SER A 11 23.93 1.93 -5.24
N GLY A 12 22.86 2.69 -5.35
CA GLY A 12 21.51 2.20 -5.63
C GLY A 12 21.18 2.34 -7.12
N VAL A 13 20.58 1.31 -7.69
CA VAL A 13 20.02 1.32 -9.04
C VAL A 13 18.60 0.81 -8.99
N GLY A 14 17.66 1.54 -9.57
CA GLY A 14 16.25 1.15 -9.58
C GLY A 14 15.54 1.49 -10.88
N VAL A 15 14.59 0.65 -11.23
CA VAL A 15 13.67 0.89 -12.35
C VAL A 15 12.25 0.80 -11.80
N TYR A 16 11.51 1.87 -11.95
CA TYR A 16 10.16 2.02 -11.43
C TYR A 16 9.21 2.07 -12.62
N VAL A 17 8.33 1.09 -12.69
CA VAL A 17 7.33 0.99 -13.76
C VAL A 17 5.98 1.38 -13.18
N ASP A 18 5.33 2.34 -13.81
CA ASP A 18 3.97 2.75 -13.46
C ASP A 18 2.98 1.68 -13.94
N ALA A 19 2.86 0.61 -13.15
CA ALA A 19 2.17 -0.64 -13.48
C ALA A 19 1.80 -1.40 -12.21
N GLY A 20 0.91 -0.85 -11.39
CA GLY A 20 0.43 -1.49 -10.17
C GLY A 20 -0.96 -2.09 -10.32
N SER A 21 -1.46 -2.72 -9.25
CA SER A 21 -2.81 -3.31 -9.23
C SER A 21 -3.92 -2.27 -9.49
N ARG A 22 -3.68 -1.00 -9.19
CA ARG A 22 -4.58 0.11 -9.47
C ARG A 22 -5.07 0.15 -10.93
N TYR A 23 -4.22 -0.21 -11.87
CA TYR A 23 -4.50 -0.15 -13.31
C TYR A 23 -5.12 -1.43 -13.87
N GLU A 24 -5.31 -2.44 -13.05
CA GLU A 24 -5.92 -3.70 -13.44
C GLU A 24 -7.44 -3.54 -13.61
N ASN A 25 -7.94 -4.06 -14.73
CA ASN A 25 -9.37 -4.31 -14.91
C ASN A 25 -9.72 -5.75 -14.49
N GLU A 26 -10.99 -6.15 -14.66
CA GLU A 26 -11.45 -7.49 -14.29
C GLU A 26 -10.63 -8.61 -14.94
N SER A 27 -10.22 -8.44 -16.19
CA SER A 27 -9.41 -9.45 -16.92
C SER A 27 -7.97 -9.53 -16.42
N LEU A 28 -7.40 -8.41 -15.96
CA LEU A 28 -6.00 -8.31 -15.51
C LEU A 28 -5.85 -8.49 -13.99
N ARG A 29 -6.95 -8.61 -13.25
CA ARG A 29 -6.94 -8.64 -11.79
C ARG A 29 -5.99 -9.71 -11.24
N GLY A 30 -4.98 -9.28 -10.48
CA GLY A 30 -3.95 -10.11 -9.85
C GLY A 30 -2.76 -10.44 -10.73
N VAL A 31 -2.69 -9.95 -11.97
CA VAL A 31 -1.54 -10.22 -12.86
C VAL A 31 -0.28 -9.50 -12.36
N SER A 32 -0.38 -8.31 -11.79
CA SER A 32 0.77 -7.57 -11.22
C SER A 32 1.51 -8.38 -10.15
N HIS A 33 0.78 -9.13 -9.31
CA HIS A 33 1.37 -10.04 -8.34
C HIS A 33 2.23 -11.13 -9.00
N ILE A 34 1.73 -11.75 -10.06
CA ILE A 34 2.46 -12.82 -10.77
C ILE A 34 3.66 -12.24 -11.55
N VAL A 35 3.53 -11.04 -12.11
CA VAL A 35 4.65 -10.32 -12.76
C VAL A 35 5.78 -10.04 -11.77
N ASP A 36 5.45 -9.64 -10.53
CA ASP A 36 6.43 -9.49 -9.45
C ASP A 36 7.18 -10.82 -9.18
N ARG A 37 6.45 -11.94 -9.09
CA ARG A 37 7.04 -13.27 -8.86
C ARG A 37 7.88 -13.80 -10.03
N LEU A 38 7.62 -13.33 -11.23
CA LEU A 38 8.38 -13.67 -12.44
C LEU A 38 9.64 -12.79 -12.63
N ALA A 39 9.90 -11.84 -11.75
CA ALA A 39 11.12 -11.05 -11.80
C ALA A 39 12.37 -11.92 -11.58
N PHE A 40 13.44 -11.63 -12.31
CA PHE A 40 14.74 -12.33 -12.25
C PHE A 40 14.65 -13.83 -12.53
N LYS A 41 13.73 -14.23 -13.41
CA LYS A 41 13.68 -15.58 -13.99
C LYS A 41 14.48 -15.63 -15.29
N SER A 42 14.25 -16.64 -16.12
CA SER A 42 14.97 -16.79 -17.38
C SER A 42 14.72 -15.62 -18.34
N THR A 43 15.74 -15.30 -19.11
CA THR A 43 15.71 -14.24 -20.12
C THR A 43 16.13 -14.82 -21.48
N LYS A 44 16.08 -14.00 -22.53
CA LYS A 44 16.57 -14.44 -23.85
C LYS A 44 18.05 -14.82 -23.86
N SER A 45 18.87 -14.25 -22.95
CA SER A 45 20.31 -14.44 -22.91
C SER A 45 20.78 -15.36 -21.78
N LYS A 46 19.97 -15.58 -20.74
CA LYS A 46 20.33 -16.35 -19.54
C LYS A 46 19.25 -17.35 -19.15
N SER A 47 19.67 -18.56 -18.78
CA SER A 47 18.82 -19.50 -18.06
C SER A 47 18.54 -19.00 -16.64
N LEU A 48 17.57 -19.62 -15.95
CA LEU A 48 17.27 -19.31 -14.55
C LEU A 48 18.51 -19.43 -13.67
N ASP A 49 19.27 -20.53 -13.79
CA ASP A 49 20.47 -20.77 -12.98
C ASP A 49 21.54 -19.70 -13.24
N GLN A 50 21.77 -19.35 -14.52
CA GLN A 50 22.70 -18.27 -14.89
C GLN A 50 22.26 -16.90 -14.37
N MET A 51 20.95 -16.63 -14.32
CA MET A 51 20.43 -15.39 -13.75
C MET A 51 20.67 -15.36 -12.24
N LEU A 52 20.38 -16.44 -11.52
CA LEU A 52 20.61 -16.53 -10.08
C LEU A 52 22.11 -16.42 -9.75
N GLU A 53 22.98 -17.12 -10.48
CA GLU A 53 24.44 -17.02 -10.32
C GLU A 53 24.94 -15.58 -10.57
N ALA A 54 24.40 -14.90 -11.59
CA ALA A 54 24.76 -13.52 -11.89
C ALA A 54 24.33 -12.57 -10.77
N VAL A 55 23.13 -12.75 -10.20
CA VAL A 55 22.63 -11.96 -9.07
C VAL A 55 23.47 -12.19 -7.82
N ASP A 56 23.79 -13.45 -7.50
CA ASP A 56 24.62 -13.80 -6.34
C ASP A 56 26.04 -13.24 -6.46
N THR A 57 26.62 -13.29 -7.67
CA THR A 57 27.96 -12.77 -7.96
C THR A 57 28.09 -11.25 -7.72
N LEU A 58 26.99 -10.49 -7.88
CA LEU A 58 27.01 -9.05 -7.61
C LEU A 58 27.21 -8.72 -6.13
N GLY A 59 26.95 -9.69 -5.23
CA GLY A 59 27.05 -9.48 -3.77
C GLY A 59 26.14 -8.39 -3.23
N GLY A 60 25.16 -7.99 -4.01
CA GLY A 60 24.20 -6.94 -3.69
C GLY A 60 22.80 -7.50 -3.42
N ASN A 61 21.94 -6.65 -2.92
CA ASN A 61 20.53 -6.99 -2.72
C ASN A 61 19.72 -6.57 -3.95
N MET A 62 19.19 -7.54 -4.70
CA MET A 62 18.29 -7.30 -5.82
C MET A 62 16.88 -7.75 -5.45
N GLN A 63 15.90 -6.91 -5.69
CA GLN A 63 14.52 -7.20 -5.37
C GLN A 63 13.55 -6.60 -6.39
N CYS A 64 12.42 -7.27 -6.56
CA CYS A 64 11.22 -6.73 -7.19
C CYS A 64 10.12 -6.62 -6.14
N ALA A 65 9.33 -5.58 -6.22
CA ALA A 65 8.16 -5.41 -5.38
C ALA A 65 7.06 -4.71 -6.16
N SER A 66 5.87 -5.31 -6.16
CA SER A 66 4.66 -4.69 -6.69
C SER A 66 3.96 -3.87 -5.61
N SER A 67 3.41 -2.74 -5.99
CA SER A 67 2.55 -1.91 -5.17
C SER A 67 1.25 -1.60 -5.93
N ARG A 68 0.38 -0.78 -5.35
CA ARG A 68 -0.85 -0.38 -6.04
C ARG A 68 -0.60 0.46 -7.28
N GLU A 69 0.43 1.29 -7.26
CA GLU A 69 0.70 2.24 -8.36
C GLU A 69 1.93 1.89 -9.20
N ALA A 70 2.85 1.08 -8.67
CA ALA A 70 4.11 0.81 -9.35
C ALA A 70 4.63 -0.62 -9.11
N ILE A 71 5.41 -1.13 -10.05
CA ILE A 71 6.29 -2.27 -9.87
C ILE A 71 7.72 -1.73 -9.84
N MET A 72 8.46 -2.07 -8.79
CA MET A 72 9.79 -1.54 -8.51
C MET A 72 10.81 -2.66 -8.61
N TYR A 73 11.83 -2.47 -9.45
CA TYR A 73 13.01 -3.31 -9.55
C TYR A 73 14.18 -2.51 -8.99
N GLN A 74 14.81 -2.96 -7.93
CA GLN A 74 15.85 -2.19 -7.27
C GLN A 74 16.97 -3.05 -6.70
N SER A 75 18.15 -2.45 -6.66
CA SER A 75 19.36 -3.07 -6.12
C SER A 75 20.24 -2.05 -5.42
N ALA A 76 20.85 -2.46 -4.31
CA ALA A 76 22.00 -1.78 -3.75
C ALA A 76 23.22 -2.67 -3.95
N THR A 77 24.24 -2.14 -4.59
CA THR A 77 25.43 -2.88 -5.02
C THR A 77 26.70 -2.09 -4.83
N PHE A 78 27.85 -2.73 -4.90
CA PHE A 78 29.15 -2.03 -4.94
C PHE A 78 29.25 -1.12 -6.17
N ASN A 79 29.92 0.02 -6.03
CA ASN A 79 30.07 0.98 -7.14
C ASN A 79 30.65 0.36 -8.40
N SER A 80 31.57 -0.60 -8.26
CA SER A 80 32.17 -1.33 -9.39
C SER A 80 31.19 -2.26 -10.12
N ALA A 81 30.14 -2.75 -9.44
CA ALA A 81 29.16 -3.67 -9.99
C ALA A 81 27.94 -2.96 -10.64
N VAL A 82 27.86 -1.62 -10.55
CA VAL A 82 26.74 -0.85 -11.10
C VAL A 82 26.46 -1.15 -12.57
N PRO A 83 27.44 -1.20 -13.50
CA PRO A 83 27.14 -1.48 -14.90
C PRO A 83 26.52 -2.88 -15.12
N ALA A 84 27.00 -3.89 -14.41
CA ALA A 84 26.44 -5.24 -14.46
C ALA A 84 25.02 -5.29 -13.87
N THR A 85 24.80 -4.59 -12.75
CA THR A 85 23.48 -4.47 -12.12
C THR A 85 22.45 -3.82 -13.05
N VAL A 86 22.80 -2.71 -13.70
CA VAL A 86 21.92 -2.07 -14.70
C VAL A 86 21.60 -3.02 -15.84
N GLY A 87 22.60 -3.78 -16.32
CA GLY A 87 22.41 -4.80 -17.36
C GLY A 87 21.40 -5.88 -16.96
N LEU A 88 21.52 -6.44 -15.75
CA LEU A 88 20.59 -7.47 -15.26
C LEU A 88 19.16 -6.93 -15.03
N LEU A 89 19.04 -5.71 -14.49
CA LEU A 89 17.75 -5.04 -14.36
C LEU A 89 17.10 -4.79 -15.72
N ALA A 90 17.87 -4.29 -16.68
CA ALA A 90 17.37 -4.04 -18.02
C ALA A 90 16.95 -5.36 -18.72
N GLU A 91 17.73 -6.41 -18.58
CA GLU A 91 17.45 -7.71 -19.18
C GLU A 91 16.16 -8.33 -18.61
N THR A 92 15.99 -8.33 -17.29
CA THR A 92 14.77 -8.79 -16.63
C THR A 92 13.52 -8.00 -17.07
N ILE A 93 13.68 -6.69 -17.31
CA ILE A 93 12.56 -5.81 -17.66
C ILE A 93 12.26 -5.86 -19.16
N ARG A 94 13.25 -6.03 -20.01
CA ARG A 94 13.07 -5.93 -21.47
C ARG A 94 12.88 -7.28 -22.14
N ASP A 95 13.64 -8.28 -21.71
CA ASP A 95 13.81 -9.53 -22.45
C ASP A 95 13.52 -10.80 -21.63
N PRO A 96 12.55 -10.84 -20.70
CA PRO A 96 12.22 -12.07 -19.99
C PRO A 96 11.60 -13.09 -20.96
N LEU A 97 11.91 -14.36 -20.79
CA LEU A 97 11.31 -15.44 -21.60
C LEU A 97 9.86 -15.72 -21.20
N ILE A 98 9.57 -15.68 -19.90
CA ILE A 98 8.24 -15.98 -19.33
C ILE A 98 7.72 -17.30 -19.91
N THR A 99 8.35 -18.40 -19.56
CA THR A 99 7.94 -19.72 -20.02
C THR A 99 6.65 -20.17 -19.31
N ASP A 100 5.89 -21.08 -19.95
CA ASP A 100 4.67 -21.63 -19.31
C ASP A 100 5.00 -22.36 -18.01
N LEU A 101 6.16 -23.03 -17.95
CA LEU A 101 6.64 -23.70 -16.74
C LEU A 101 6.91 -22.70 -15.60
N GLU A 102 7.60 -21.59 -15.89
CA GLU A 102 7.86 -20.56 -14.88
C GLU A 102 6.56 -19.92 -14.36
N VAL A 103 5.62 -19.65 -15.26
CA VAL A 103 4.30 -19.12 -14.86
C VAL A 103 3.59 -20.11 -13.94
N GLN A 104 3.54 -21.39 -14.29
CA GLN A 104 2.91 -22.41 -13.46
C GLN A 104 3.57 -22.50 -12.07
N GLN A 105 4.90 -22.54 -12.00
CA GLN A 105 5.63 -22.59 -10.73
C GLN A 105 5.35 -21.34 -9.86
N GLN A 106 5.24 -20.16 -10.49
CA GLN A 106 4.93 -18.95 -9.72
C GLN A 106 3.47 -18.87 -9.28
N LEU A 107 2.54 -19.47 -10.02
CA LEU A 107 1.15 -19.61 -9.58
C LEU A 107 1.01 -20.52 -8.35
N GLU A 108 1.74 -21.64 -8.33
CA GLU A 108 1.82 -22.53 -7.17
C GLU A 108 2.42 -21.81 -5.94
N THR A 109 3.50 -21.04 -6.16
CA THR A 109 4.12 -20.22 -5.11
C THR A 109 3.15 -19.15 -4.60
N ALA A 110 2.43 -18.47 -5.49
CA ALA A 110 1.44 -17.46 -5.14
C ALA A 110 0.27 -18.04 -4.34
N GLU A 111 -0.20 -19.24 -4.67
CA GLU A 111 -1.26 -19.91 -3.89
C GLU A 111 -0.82 -20.18 -2.45
N TYR A 112 0.42 -20.61 -2.24
CA TYR A 112 1.01 -20.80 -0.92
C TYR A 112 1.12 -19.48 -0.15
N GLU A 113 1.60 -18.42 -0.80
CA GLU A 113 1.73 -17.10 -0.22
C GLU A 113 0.35 -16.53 0.20
N ILE A 114 -0.64 -16.64 -0.66
CA ILE A 114 -2.01 -16.23 -0.37
C ILE A 114 -2.54 -16.96 0.87
N GLN A 115 -2.36 -18.27 0.94
CA GLN A 115 -2.82 -19.06 2.08
C GLN A 115 -2.12 -18.66 3.39
N GLU A 116 -0.81 -18.47 3.36
CA GLU A 116 0.01 -18.04 4.51
C GLU A 116 -0.46 -16.69 5.05
N ILE A 117 -0.72 -15.77 4.17
CA ILE A 117 -1.09 -14.40 4.48
C ILE A 117 -2.52 -14.31 5.02
N TRP A 118 -3.44 -15.08 4.47
CA TRP A 118 -4.82 -15.18 4.99
C TRP A 118 -4.89 -15.76 6.40
N SER A 119 -3.91 -16.56 6.78
CA SER A 119 -3.83 -17.10 8.12
C SER A 119 -3.42 -16.07 9.18
N LYS A 120 -2.97 -14.87 8.78
CA LYS A 120 -2.42 -13.82 9.66
C LYS A 120 -3.23 -12.53 9.55
N PRO A 121 -4.14 -12.26 10.49
CA PRO A 121 -4.97 -11.06 10.50
C PRO A 121 -4.19 -9.76 10.34
N GLU A 122 -3.07 -9.64 11.02
CA GLU A 122 -2.20 -8.47 10.98
C GLU A 122 -1.61 -8.17 9.59
N LEU A 123 -1.56 -9.17 8.72
CA LEU A 123 -1.10 -9.03 7.35
C LEU A 123 -2.25 -8.79 6.36
N ILE A 124 -3.40 -9.42 6.54
CA ILE A 124 -4.51 -9.33 5.58
C ILE A 124 -5.37 -8.09 5.80
N ILE A 125 -5.60 -7.67 7.05
CA ILE A 125 -6.52 -6.58 7.34
C ILE A 125 -6.07 -5.24 6.71
N PRO A 126 -4.78 -4.84 6.72
CA PRO A 126 -4.33 -3.62 6.04
C PRO A 126 -4.67 -3.57 4.56
N GLU A 127 -4.77 -4.73 3.93
CA GLU A 127 -5.17 -4.84 2.53
C GLU A 127 -6.68 -4.71 2.37
N LEU A 128 -7.42 -5.36 3.25
CA LEU A 128 -8.88 -5.30 3.26
C LEU A 128 -9.40 -3.89 3.56
N ASP A 129 -8.61 -3.04 4.24
CA ASP A 129 -8.90 -1.62 4.41
C ASP A 129 -9.11 -0.92 3.06
N HIS A 130 -8.26 -1.21 2.08
CA HIS A 130 -8.37 -0.62 0.75
C HIS A 130 -9.58 -1.14 -0.01
N MET A 131 -9.85 -2.43 0.08
CA MET A 131 -11.03 -3.02 -0.55
C MET A 131 -12.32 -2.49 0.05
N ALA A 132 -12.38 -2.35 1.37
CA ALA A 132 -13.54 -1.76 2.04
C ALA A 132 -13.69 -0.27 1.71
N ALA A 133 -12.57 0.45 1.54
CA ALA A 133 -12.52 1.89 1.28
C ALA A 133 -12.88 2.26 -0.15
N TYR A 134 -12.37 1.51 -1.13
CA TYR A 134 -12.50 1.83 -2.56
C TYR A 134 -13.33 0.81 -3.34
N LYS A 135 -13.76 -0.28 -2.69
CA LYS A 135 -14.46 -1.40 -3.32
C LYS A 135 -13.69 -1.96 -4.53
N ASP A 136 -14.38 -2.17 -5.64
CA ASP A 136 -13.85 -2.81 -6.83
C ASP A 136 -13.25 -1.80 -7.85
N ASN A 137 -12.77 -0.66 -7.39
CA ASN A 137 -12.18 0.33 -8.27
C ASN A 137 -10.74 0.67 -7.87
N THR A 138 -9.91 0.92 -8.85
CA THR A 138 -8.54 1.48 -8.75
C THR A 138 -7.77 1.02 -7.49
N LEU A 139 -7.71 1.84 -6.43
CA LEU A 139 -7.00 1.53 -5.18
C LEU A 139 -7.64 0.41 -4.35
N GLY A 140 -8.87 0.01 -4.68
CA GLY A 140 -9.53 -1.17 -4.12
C GLY A 140 -9.13 -2.47 -4.79
N ASN A 141 -8.45 -2.41 -5.95
CA ASN A 141 -7.94 -3.61 -6.60
C ASN A 141 -6.89 -4.31 -5.73
N PRO A 142 -6.98 -5.65 -5.66
CA PRO A 142 -6.09 -6.44 -4.81
C PRO A 142 -4.62 -6.40 -5.25
N LEU A 143 -3.71 -6.36 -4.27
CA LEU A 143 -2.27 -6.54 -4.52
C LEU A 143 -1.91 -8.01 -4.75
N LEU A 144 -2.55 -8.91 -3.98
CA LEU A 144 -2.43 -10.34 -4.25
C LEU A 144 -3.43 -10.77 -5.30
N CYS A 145 -3.02 -11.73 -6.12
CA CYS A 145 -3.94 -12.39 -7.02
C CYS A 145 -5.07 -13.07 -6.22
N PRO A 146 -6.35 -12.79 -6.50
CA PRO A 146 -7.44 -13.55 -5.91
C PRO A 146 -7.29 -15.04 -6.24
N ARG A 147 -7.48 -15.90 -5.24
CA ARG A 147 -7.26 -17.35 -5.39
C ARG A 147 -8.04 -17.96 -6.54
N GLU A 148 -9.27 -17.52 -6.73
CA GLU A 148 -10.16 -17.92 -7.81
C GLU A 148 -9.65 -17.51 -9.20
N ARG A 149 -8.72 -16.53 -9.27
CA ARG A 149 -8.14 -16.05 -10.52
C ARG A 149 -6.89 -16.82 -10.96
N LEU A 150 -6.19 -17.46 -10.02
CA LEU A 150 -4.94 -18.18 -10.31
C LEU A 150 -5.04 -19.13 -11.52
N PRO A 151 -6.11 -19.97 -11.66
CA PRO A 151 -6.24 -20.88 -12.80
C PRO A 151 -6.37 -20.20 -14.18
N TYR A 152 -6.72 -18.90 -14.20
CA TYR A 152 -6.96 -18.14 -15.43
C TYR A 152 -5.77 -17.28 -15.85
N ILE A 153 -4.73 -17.18 -15.03
CA ILE A 153 -3.52 -16.45 -15.39
C ILE A 153 -2.63 -17.31 -16.25
N THR A 154 -2.49 -16.92 -17.49
CA THR A 154 -1.67 -17.61 -18.49
C THR A 154 -0.45 -16.77 -18.85
N ARG A 155 0.56 -17.42 -19.48
CA ARG A 155 1.70 -16.74 -20.09
C ARG A 155 1.27 -15.59 -21.00
N GLY A 156 0.29 -15.82 -21.88
CA GLY A 156 -0.20 -14.81 -22.82
C GLY A 156 -0.79 -13.59 -22.09
N LEU A 157 -1.47 -13.80 -20.96
CA LEU A 157 -2.01 -12.70 -20.15
C LEU A 157 -0.89 -11.87 -19.49
N VAL A 158 0.12 -12.54 -18.94
CA VAL A 158 1.32 -11.89 -18.37
C VAL A 158 2.06 -11.09 -19.43
N GLN A 159 2.28 -11.66 -20.62
CA GLN A 159 2.91 -10.94 -21.75
C GLN A 159 2.10 -9.70 -22.15
N LYS A 160 0.78 -9.84 -22.26
CA LYS A 160 -0.10 -8.72 -22.62
C LYS A 160 -0.08 -7.60 -21.56
N TYR A 161 -0.07 -7.95 -20.27
CA TYR A 161 0.11 -6.99 -19.19
C TYR A 161 1.42 -6.20 -19.38
N ARG A 162 2.52 -6.88 -19.62
CA ARG A 162 3.82 -6.24 -19.84
C ARG A 162 3.84 -5.36 -21.10
N GLU A 163 3.30 -5.82 -22.22
CA GLU A 163 3.16 -5.02 -23.46
C GLU A 163 2.36 -3.72 -23.22
N THR A 164 1.39 -3.78 -22.31
CA THR A 164 0.53 -2.62 -21.99
C THR A 164 1.25 -1.59 -21.13
N PHE A 165 1.96 -2.04 -20.08
CA PHE A 165 2.47 -1.15 -19.04
C PHE A 165 3.98 -0.88 -19.12
N TYR A 166 4.79 -1.78 -19.70
CA TYR A 166 6.25 -1.63 -19.74
C TYR A 166 6.71 -0.80 -20.94
N LYS A 167 6.31 0.46 -20.96
CA LYS A 167 6.62 1.43 -22.00
C LYS A 167 7.53 2.53 -21.47
N PRO A 168 8.41 3.15 -22.29
CA PRO A 168 9.37 4.15 -21.83
C PRO A 168 8.72 5.34 -21.12
N GLU A 169 7.52 5.76 -21.54
CA GLU A 169 6.78 6.85 -20.89
C GLU A 169 6.27 6.52 -19.48
N ARG A 170 6.26 5.24 -19.10
CA ARG A 170 5.82 4.75 -17.80
C ARG A 170 6.97 4.22 -16.94
N ILE A 171 8.21 4.44 -17.37
CA ILE A 171 9.41 3.93 -16.71
C ILE A 171 10.26 5.09 -16.19
N VAL A 172 10.64 5.02 -14.93
CA VAL A 172 11.64 5.88 -14.31
C VAL A 172 12.85 5.03 -13.94
N VAL A 173 14.03 5.36 -14.47
CA VAL A 173 15.30 4.76 -14.06
C VAL A 173 15.97 5.71 -13.08
N ALA A 174 16.27 5.24 -11.87
CA ALA A 174 16.85 6.04 -10.80
C ALA A 174 18.20 5.48 -10.35
N PHE A 175 19.10 6.39 -10.01
CA PHE A 175 20.44 6.07 -9.52
C PHE A 175 20.76 6.89 -8.27
N ALA A 176 21.18 6.22 -7.22
CA ALA A 176 21.67 6.86 -6.00
C ALA A 176 23.16 6.53 -5.80
N GLY A 177 24.01 7.54 -5.68
CA GLY A 177 25.46 7.36 -5.53
C GLY A 177 26.25 7.16 -6.84
N VAL A 178 25.61 7.35 -7.99
CA VAL A 178 26.25 7.23 -9.33
C VAL A 178 26.41 8.61 -9.95
N LYS A 179 27.53 8.84 -10.64
CA LYS A 179 27.74 10.09 -11.38
C LYS A 179 26.71 10.25 -12.47
N HIS A 180 26.20 11.46 -12.66
CA HIS A 180 25.12 11.75 -13.60
C HIS A 180 25.43 11.28 -15.03
N ASP A 181 26.63 11.63 -15.55
CA ASP A 181 27.01 11.29 -16.91
C ASP A 181 27.11 9.76 -17.14
N ASP A 182 27.56 9.02 -16.13
CA ASP A 182 27.61 7.56 -16.19
C ASP A 182 26.20 6.97 -16.16
N ALA A 183 25.30 7.54 -15.36
CA ALA A 183 23.89 7.12 -15.28
C ALA A 183 23.17 7.40 -16.62
N VAL A 184 23.38 8.56 -17.24
CA VAL A 184 22.84 8.90 -18.57
C VAL A 184 23.31 7.86 -19.59
N ARG A 185 24.63 7.64 -19.69
CA ARG A 185 25.22 6.69 -20.64
C ARG A 185 24.64 5.29 -20.48
N MET A 186 24.55 4.78 -19.26
CA MET A 186 23.98 3.46 -19.00
C MET A 186 22.49 3.40 -19.32
N THR A 187 21.72 4.43 -18.99
CA THR A 187 20.29 4.49 -19.31
C THR A 187 20.07 4.50 -20.84
N GLU A 188 20.82 5.30 -21.57
CA GLU A 188 20.76 5.33 -23.03
C GLU A 188 21.17 4.01 -23.65
N GLN A 189 22.22 3.36 -23.15
CA GLN A 189 22.70 2.07 -23.61
C GLN A 189 21.64 0.97 -23.48
N TYR A 190 20.92 0.92 -22.34
CA TYR A 190 20.03 -0.20 -22.02
C TYR A 190 18.54 0.08 -22.29
N PHE A 191 18.12 1.35 -22.35
CA PHE A 191 16.71 1.74 -22.49
C PHE A 191 16.47 2.74 -23.62
N GLY A 192 17.54 3.30 -24.24
CA GLY A 192 17.42 4.38 -25.23
C GLY A 192 16.75 3.99 -26.55
N ASP A 193 16.73 2.71 -26.89
CA ASP A 193 16.10 2.17 -28.10
C ASP A 193 14.62 1.79 -27.93
N MET A 194 14.07 1.92 -26.70
CA MET A 194 12.67 1.65 -26.43
C MET A 194 11.76 2.65 -27.18
N LYS A 195 10.83 2.12 -27.96
CA LYS A 195 9.88 2.96 -28.71
C LYS A 195 8.77 3.45 -27.79
N ARG A 196 8.50 4.74 -27.88
CA ARG A 196 7.38 5.36 -27.17
C ARG A 196 6.04 4.80 -27.68
N GLY A 197 5.12 4.51 -26.76
CA GLY A 197 3.75 4.14 -27.10
C GLY A 197 2.91 5.38 -27.45
N ASP A 198 1.73 5.19 -28.02
CA ASP A 198 0.79 6.26 -28.37
C ASP A 198 0.00 6.82 -27.15
N GLY A 199 0.45 6.51 -25.92
CA GLY A 199 -0.18 6.97 -24.68
C GLY A 199 0.32 8.33 -24.19
N PRO A 200 -0.41 9.01 -23.27
CA PRO A 200 0.01 10.28 -22.68
C PRO A 200 1.33 10.11 -21.90
N SER A 201 2.23 11.08 -22.02
CA SER A 201 3.51 11.06 -21.28
C SER A 201 3.31 11.47 -19.83
N LEU A 202 4.16 10.96 -18.92
CA LEU A 202 4.20 11.37 -17.50
C LEU A 202 4.27 12.89 -17.31
N ALA A 203 4.94 13.62 -18.23
CA ALA A 203 5.01 15.08 -18.21
C ALA A 203 3.68 15.78 -18.53
N GLN A 204 2.74 15.10 -19.18
CA GLN A 204 1.41 15.64 -19.51
C GLN A 204 0.40 15.38 -18.37
N LEU A 205 0.66 14.43 -17.49
CA LEU A 205 -0.18 14.15 -16.34
C LEU A 205 0.03 15.15 -15.19
N GLY A 206 1.17 15.84 -15.13
CA GLY A 206 1.48 16.85 -14.12
C GLY A 206 1.10 18.29 -14.47
N SER A 207 0.59 18.58 -15.66
CA SER A 207 0.36 19.95 -16.16
C SER A 207 -1.11 20.35 -16.33
N ASN A 208 -2.08 19.49 -16.08
CA ASN A 208 -3.50 19.84 -16.22
C ASN A 208 -4.11 20.33 -14.88
N SER A 209 -3.61 21.48 -14.41
CA SER A 209 -4.34 22.35 -13.50
C SER A 209 -4.81 23.59 -14.24
N ASP A 210 -5.62 23.44 -15.28
CA ASP A 210 -6.38 24.54 -15.83
C ASP A 210 -7.80 24.09 -16.16
N MET A 211 -8.72 24.74 -15.48
CA MET A 211 -10.17 24.66 -15.59
C MET A 211 -10.65 25.05 -16.99
N SER A 212 -11.45 24.23 -17.63
CA SER A 212 -12.53 24.74 -18.48
C SER A 212 -13.68 23.74 -18.61
N GLU A 213 -14.77 24.20 -18.14
CA GLU A 213 -16.19 23.95 -18.41
C GLU A 213 -16.67 22.70 -19.17
N SER A 214 -17.69 22.14 -18.54
CA SER A 214 -18.52 21.01 -18.89
C SER A 214 -19.33 21.16 -20.20
N PRO A 215 -19.96 20.06 -20.71
CA PRO A 215 -21.38 19.90 -20.44
C PRO A 215 -21.80 18.47 -20.05
N SER A 216 -22.81 18.43 -19.22
CA SER A 216 -23.52 17.24 -18.77
C SER A 216 -24.36 16.57 -19.86
N PRO A 217 -24.61 15.27 -19.77
CA PRO A 217 -26.00 14.83 -19.89
C PRO A 217 -26.44 13.74 -18.90
N GLN A 218 -27.62 14.02 -18.34
CA GLN A 218 -28.80 13.18 -18.11
C GLN A 218 -28.67 11.73 -17.59
N SER A 219 -29.35 11.62 -16.48
CA SER A 219 -29.94 10.49 -15.77
C SER A 219 -30.48 9.28 -16.52
N SER A 220 -30.30 8.08 -15.95
CA SER A 220 -31.37 7.06 -15.83
C SER A 220 -31.06 6.06 -14.70
N LEU A 221 -31.84 6.04 -13.79
CA LEU A 221 -32.67 5.21 -12.92
C LEU A 221 -32.47 3.67 -12.95
N PHE A 222 -32.67 3.12 -11.72
CA PHE A 222 -33.07 1.76 -11.32
C PHE A 222 -31.94 0.85 -10.81
N SER A 223 -32.15 0.07 -9.79
CA SER A 223 -33.02 -0.05 -8.59
C SER A 223 -32.61 -1.32 -7.85
N THR A 224 -32.62 -1.20 -6.50
CA THR A 224 -32.94 -2.23 -5.48
C THR A 224 -32.34 -3.64 -5.50
N SER A 225 -31.73 -3.91 -4.38
CA SER A 225 -31.36 -5.12 -3.61
C SER A 225 -32.28 -6.35 -3.72
N PRO A 226 -31.91 -7.58 -3.27
CA PRO A 226 -31.76 -7.85 -1.84
C PRO A 226 -30.61 -8.81 -1.41
N SER A 227 -30.38 -8.82 -0.10
CA SER A 227 -29.51 -9.66 0.70
C SER A 227 -29.75 -11.16 0.59
N SER A 228 -28.69 -11.98 0.61
CA SER A 228 -28.75 -13.36 1.08
C SER A 228 -27.44 -13.81 1.70
N THR A 229 -27.53 -14.20 2.96
CA THR A 229 -26.51 -14.89 3.76
C THR A 229 -26.27 -16.30 3.24
N ALA A 230 -25.02 -16.67 3.02
CA ALA A 230 -24.61 -18.04 2.80
C ALA A 230 -23.39 -18.40 3.65
N SER A 231 -23.56 -19.47 4.42
CA SER A 231 -22.58 -20.07 5.34
C SER A 231 -21.49 -20.83 4.60
N TYR A 232 -20.25 -20.67 5.05
CA TYR A 232 -19.09 -21.39 4.52
C TYR A 232 -18.59 -22.44 5.53
N THR A 233 -18.38 -23.67 5.07
CA THR A 233 -17.73 -24.75 5.82
C THR A 233 -16.30 -24.95 5.29
N PRO A 234 -15.28 -25.05 6.15
CA PRO A 234 -13.89 -25.28 5.71
C PRO A 234 -13.56 -26.76 5.53
N PRO A 235 -12.71 -27.13 4.59
CA PRO A 235 -12.16 -28.48 4.51
C PRO A 235 -10.89 -28.64 5.38
N SER A 236 -10.77 -29.84 5.92
CA SER A 236 -9.74 -30.32 6.83
C SER A 236 -8.35 -30.43 6.19
N SER A 237 -7.33 -30.11 7.00
CA SER A 237 -5.90 -30.20 6.71
C SER A 237 -5.35 -31.64 6.67
N PRO A 238 -4.22 -31.88 6.00
CA PRO A 238 -3.20 -32.75 6.53
C PRO A 238 -1.84 -32.05 6.69
N SER A 239 -1.18 -32.46 7.77
CA SER A 239 0.15 -32.06 8.21
C SER A 239 1.29 -32.58 7.36
N SER A 240 2.31 -31.78 7.12
CA SER A 240 3.71 -32.19 7.28
C SER A 240 4.68 -31.04 7.03
N SER A 241 5.66 -30.97 7.88
CA SER A 241 6.73 -29.99 8.03
C SER A 241 7.79 -30.03 6.92
N SER A 242 8.21 -28.87 6.43
CA SER A 242 9.61 -28.63 6.08
C SER A 242 9.97 -27.16 6.20
N LYS A 243 11.01 -26.87 6.97
CA LYS A 243 11.59 -25.56 7.20
C LYS A 243 12.40 -25.11 5.99
N ILE A 244 11.99 -24.04 5.35
CA ILE A 244 12.92 -23.11 4.69
C ILE A 244 12.34 -21.71 4.89
N LEU A 245 12.88 -21.00 5.88
CA LEU A 245 12.64 -19.58 6.07
C LEU A 245 13.60 -18.79 5.17
N SER A 246 13.17 -18.45 3.98
CA SER A 246 13.78 -17.36 3.23
C SER A 246 13.16 -16.04 3.66
N LYS A 247 14.03 -15.11 4.02
CA LYS A 247 13.68 -13.75 4.48
C LYS A 247 12.78 -13.05 3.48
N ILE A 248 11.50 -12.88 3.83
CA ILE A 248 10.54 -12.09 3.06
C ILE A 248 10.72 -10.63 3.48
N PRO A 249 10.95 -9.68 2.55
CA PRO A 249 10.97 -8.25 2.87
C PRO A 249 9.60 -7.79 3.39
N LEU A 250 9.61 -6.96 4.41
CA LEU A 250 8.49 -6.58 5.29
C LEU A 250 7.44 -5.63 4.66
N PHE A 251 7.36 -5.51 3.33
CA PHE A 251 6.51 -4.53 2.65
C PHE A 251 5.63 -5.14 1.56
N LYS A 252 4.95 -6.24 1.86
CA LYS A 252 3.97 -6.80 0.94
C LYS A 252 2.59 -6.71 1.54
N ASN A 253 1.88 -5.66 1.19
CA ASN A 253 0.48 -5.46 1.57
C ASN A 253 -0.45 -6.27 0.66
N LEU A 254 -1.46 -6.80 1.17
CA LEU A 254 -2.21 -7.98 0.80
C LEU A 254 -3.66 -7.76 0.48
N SER A 255 -4.26 -8.63 -0.29
CA SER A 255 -5.68 -8.58 -0.54
C SER A 255 -6.41 -9.85 -0.85
N THR A 256 -7.66 -9.84 -0.54
CA THR A 256 -8.68 -10.72 -1.12
C THR A 256 -10.07 -10.19 -0.97
N SER A 257 -10.92 -10.51 -1.88
CA SER A 257 -12.33 -10.19 -1.86
C SER A 257 -13.16 -11.38 -1.38
N ALA A 258 -14.04 -11.14 -0.40
CA ALA A 258 -15.22 -11.95 -0.25
C ALA A 258 -16.17 -11.58 -1.41
N SER A 259 -16.05 -12.28 -2.53
CA SER A 259 -16.85 -11.95 -3.69
C SER A 259 -18.09 -12.81 -3.80
N SER A 260 -19.16 -12.16 -4.22
CA SER A 260 -20.21 -12.78 -5.00
C SER A 260 -19.60 -13.65 -6.14
N ARG A 261 -20.04 -14.90 -6.25
CA ARG A 261 -19.79 -15.76 -7.40
C ARG A 261 -20.26 -15.09 -8.69
N ALA A 262 -19.44 -14.27 -9.30
CA ALA A 262 -19.56 -13.99 -10.72
C ALA A 262 -18.94 -15.20 -11.45
N THR A 263 -19.73 -15.89 -12.24
CA THR A 263 -19.25 -16.87 -13.22
C THR A 263 -18.28 -16.11 -14.12
N VAL A 264 -16.99 -16.38 -13.94
CA VAL A 264 -15.94 -15.77 -14.76
C VAL A 264 -16.13 -16.28 -16.18
N SER A 265 -16.67 -15.42 -17.04
CA SER A 265 -16.69 -15.67 -18.48
C SER A 265 -15.26 -15.81 -18.99
N PRO A 266 -15.02 -16.60 -20.06
CA PRO A 266 -13.71 -16.65 -20.72
C PRO A 266 -13.24 -15.23 -20.98
N LEU A 267 -11.96 -14.96 -20.72
CA LEU A 267 -11.32 -13.66 -20.91
C LEU A 267 -11.66 -13.09 -22.29
N ASP A 268 -12.37 -11.98 -22.33
CA ASP A 268 -12.62 -11.26 -23.56
C ASP A 268 -11.31 -10.52 -23.97
N PRO A 269 -10.66 -10.91 -25.08
CA PRO A 269 -9.43 -10.28 -25.52
C PRO A 269 -9.57 -8.77 -25.77
N SER A 270 -10.79 -8.27 -26.02
CA SER A 270 -11.05 -6.85 -26.22
C SER A 270 -10.81 -6.01 -24.97
N LEU A 271 -10.99 -6.59 -23.79
CA LEU A 271 -10.72 -5.93 -22.51
C LEU A 271 -9.21 -5.70 -22.27
N LEU A 272 -8.35 -6.40 -23.00
CA LEU A 272 -6.89 -6.24 -22.92
C LEU A 272 -6.37 -5.15 -23.88
N GLN A 273 -7.24 -4.52 -24.67
CA GLN A 273 -6.82 -3.42 -25.52
C GLN A 273 -6.54 -2.17 -24.67
N PRO A 274 -5.43 -1.46 -24.93
CA PRO A 274 -5.10 -0.23 -24.19
C PRO A 274 -6.24 0.81 -24.19
N SER A 275 -7.01 0.86 -25.27
CA SER A 275 -8.15 1.76 -25.42
C SER A 275 -9.33 1.46 -24.49
N THR A 276 -9.39 0.28 -23.88
CA THR A 276 -10.44 -0.11 -22.93
C THR A 276 -9.99 0.00 -21.47
N LEU A 277 -8.71 0.34 -21.23
CA LEU A 277 -8.16 0.59 -19.91
C LEU A 277 -8.11 2.09 -19.67
N ASP A 278 -8.87 2.59 -18.71
CA ASP A 278 -8.76 3.97 -18.25
C ASP A 278 -7.64 4.08 -17.21
N LEU A 279 -6.43 4.40 -17.69
CA LEU A 279 -5.23 4.54 -16.85
C LEU A 279 -5.26 5.80 -15.97
N ASN A 280 -6.17 6.73 -16.25
CA ASN A 280 -6.31 8.00 -15.53
C ASN A 280 -7.54 8.01 -14.61
N GLN A 281 -8.23 6.88 -14.45
CA GLN A 281 -9.41 6.81 -13.61
C GLN A 281 -9.05 7.24 -12.18
N PRO A 282 -9.69 8.29 -11.62
CA PRO A 282 -9.46 8.71 -10.27
C PRO A 282 -10.01 7.69 -9.27
N ALA A 283 -9.32 7.52 -8.14
CA ALA A 283 -9.74 6.63 -7.09
C ALA A 283 -10.97 7.19 -6.36
N HIS A 284 -12.11 6.52 -6.48
CA HIS A 284 -13.34 6.91 -5.81
C HIS A 284 -13.45 6.22 -4.45
N TYR A 285 -13.27 7.01 -3.38
CA TYR A 285 -13.42 6.52 -2.00
C TYR A 285 -14.91 6.39 -1.64
N THR A 286 -15.32 5.19 -1.25
CA THR A 286 -16.72 4.92 -0.88
C THR A 286 -16.94 4.84 0.64
N GLY A 287 -15.87 4.54 1.37
CA GLY A 287 -16.00 4.04 2.73
C GLY A 287 -16.70 2.67 2.77
N GLY A 288 -16.79 2.06 3.93
CA GLY A 288 -17.47 0.80 4.06
C GLY A 288 -17.16 0.03 5.34
N PHE A 289 -17.82 -1.11 5.46
CA PHE A 289 -17.66 -2.02 6.58
C PHE A 289 -17.39 -3.43 6.08
N LEU A 290 -16.37 -4.06 6.65
CA LEU A 290 -16.04 -5.45 6.40
C LEU A 290 -15.82 -6.18 7.72
N ALA A 291 -16.71 -7.13 8.02
CA ALA A 291 -16.54 -8.05 9.12
C ALA A 291 -16.03 -9.40 8.59
N LEU A 292 -14.86 -9.82 9.05
CA LEU A 292 -14.29 -11.12 8.72
C LEU A 292 -14.90 -12.22 9.61
N PRO A 293 -14.86 -13.48 9.16
CA PRO A 293 -15.22 -14.60 10.03
C PRO A 293 -14.42 -14.55 11.33
N PRO A 294 -15.03 -14.93 12.46
CA PRO A 294 -14.35 -14.95 13.74
C PRO A 294 -13.12 -15.84 13.72
N LEU A 295 -12.09 -15.43 14.45
CA LEU A 295 -10.92 -16.27 14.67
C LEU A 295 -11.30 -17.51 15.49
N PRO A 296 -10.90 -18.71 15.06
CA PRO A 296 -11.13 -19.92 15.84
C PRO A 296 -10.33 -19.89 17.15
N HIS A 297 -10.89 -20.46 18.21
CA HIS A 297 -10.15 -20.66 19.44
C HIS A 297 -8.89 -21.52 19.16
N PRO A 298 -7.71 -21.11 19.64
CA PRO A 298 -6.51 -21.93 19.50
C PRO A 298 -6.71 -23.28 20.21
N ALA A 299 -6.38 -24.36 19.53
CA ALA A 299 -6.52 -25.72 20.08
C ALA A 299 -5.73 -25.95 21.38
N ASN A 300 -4.74 -25.10 21.66
CA ASN A 300 -3.87 -25.18 22.82
C ASN A 300 -4.13 -24.01 23.76
N ASN A 301 -5.14 -23.82 24.44
CA ASN A 301 -5.48 -22.80 25.46
C ASN A 301 -4.34 -21.91 26.03
N LEU A 302 -3.18 -21.86 25.38
CA LEU A 302 -1.96 -21.16 25.78
C LEU A 302 -1.83 -19.75 25.17
N SER A 303 -2.60 -19.43 24.12
CA SER A 303 -2.61 -18.10 23.52
C SER A 303 -4.04 -17.54 23.49
N ILE A 304 -4.18 -16.31 23.95
CA ILE A 304 -5.46 -15.59 23.83
C ILE A 304 -5.54 -15.05 22.40
N PRO A 305 -6.57 -15.41 21.61
CA PRO A 305 -6.77 -14.78 20.31
C PRO A 305 -7.18 -13.33 20.52
N PHE A 306 -6.61 -12.41 19.73
CA PHE A 306 -6.99 -11.00 19.77
C PHE A 306 -8.00 -10.68 18.70
N SER A 307 -8.93 -9.78 18.99
CA SER A 307 -9.79 -9.13 18.00
C SER A 307 -9.01 -7.99 17.35
N HIS A 308 -9.11 -7.89 16.02
CA HIS A 308 -8.44 -6.86 15.23
C HIS A 308 -9.45 -5.88 14.67
N ILE A 309 -9.17 -4.58 14.75
CA ILE A 309 -10.07 -3.50 14.34
C ILE A 309 -9.25 -2.43 13.66
N HIS A 310 -9.64 -2.08 12.44
CA HIS A 310 -9.11 -0.94 11.72
C HIS A 310 -10.23 0.07 11.49
N ILE A 311 -9.96 1.35 11.75
CA ILE A 311 -10.85 2.47 11.43
C ILE A 311 -10.03 3.47 10.65
N CYS A 312 -10.46 3.78 9.44
CA CYS A 312 -9.77 4.75 8.60
C CYS A 312 -10.75 5.63 7.81
N PHE A 313 -10.20 6.70 7.29
CA PHE A 313 -10.90 7.73 6.53
C PHE A 313 -10.12 8.04 5.27
N GLU A 314 -10.82 8.62 4.27
CA GLU A 314 -10.15 9.16 3.11
C GLU A 314 -9.14 10.22 3.53
N ALA A 315 -7.93 10.12 3.01
CA ALA A 315 -6.83 11.02 3.33
C ALA A 315 -6.30 11.75 2.08
N LEU A 316 -5.26 12.53 2.28
CA LEU A 316 -4.72 13.41 1.26
C LEU A 316 -3.83 12.63 0.26
N PRO A 317 -3.83 13.03 -1.02
CA PRO A 317 -2.90 12.53 -2.00
C PRO A 317 -1.47 12.97 -1.66
N ILE A 318 -0.49 12.22 -2.16
CA ILE A 318 0.93 12.49 -1.89
C ILE A 318 1.39 13.86 -2.44
N SER A 319 0.71 14.38 -3.46
CA SER A 319 0.96 15.70 -4.06
C SER A 319 0.42 16.87 -3.23
N SER A 320 -0.40 16.61 -2.21
CA SER A 320 -1.02 17.64 -1.38
C SER A 320 0.04 18.50 -0.66
N PRO A 321 -0.13 19.83 -0.62
CA PRO A 321 0.74 20.70 0.18
C PRO A 321 0.69 20.38 1.69
N ASP A 322 -0.39 19.76 2.15
CA ASP A 322 -0.65 19.39 3.55
C ASP A 322 -0.13 18.00 3.92
N ILE A 323 0.58 17.32 3.01
CA ILE A 323 1.09 15.97 3.25
C ILE A 323 2.03 15.90 4.48
N TYR A 324 2.82 16.94 4.71
CA TYR A 324 3.72 17.01 5.87
C TYR A 324 2.97 17.18 7.19
N ALA A 325 1.83 17.89 7.17
CA ALA A 325 0.96 18.00 8.34
C ALA A 325 0.31 16.64 8.64
N LEU A 326 -0.11 15.91 7.62
CA LEU A 326 -0.68 14.56 7.75
C LEU A 326 0.35 13.57 8.30
N ALA A 327 1.59 13.57 7.79
CA ALA A 327 2.68 12.73 8.29
C ALA A 327 3.06 13.09 9.74
N THR A 328 3.00 14.38 10.09
CA THR A 328 3.22 14.83 11.47
C THR A 328 2.10 14.35 12.40
N LEU A 329 0.84 14.35 11.95
CA LEU A 329 -0.30 13.77 12.70
C LEU A 329 -0.12 12.28 12.94
N GLN A 330 0.34 11.52 11.94
CA GLN A 330 0.64 10.10 12.10
C GLN A 330 1.72 9.88 13.16
N THR A 331 2.81 10.63 13.10
CA THR A 331 3.90 10.56 14.09
C THR A 331 3.43 10.95 15.49
N LEU A 332 2.57 11.96 15.61
CA LEU A 332 1.99 12.43 16.87
C LEU A 332 1.08 11.38 17.51
N LEU A 333 0.21 10.74 16.73
CA LEU A 333 -0.58 9.60 17.17
C LEU A 333 0.33 8.42 17.53
N GLY A 334 1.23 8.04 16.64
CA GLY A 334 2.23 7.00 16.85
C GLY A 334 1.63 5.65 17.21
N GLY A 335 1.99 5.12 18.37
CA GLY A 335 1.51 3.83 18.87
C GLY A 335 2.49 2.68 18.63
N GLY A 336 2.03 1.46 18.90
CA GLY A 336 2.81 0.22 18.77
C GLY A 336 2.13 -0.95 19.46
N GLY A 337 2.90 -2.00 19.79
CA GLY A 337 2.45 -3.13 20.61
C GLY A 337 2.63 -2.86 22.10
N SER A 338 1.82 -3.52 22.93
CA SER A 338 1.87 -3.41 24.40
C SER A 338 3.20 -3.88 24.99
N PHE A 339 3.84 -4.85 24.36
CA PHE A 339 5.16 -5.36 24.75
C PHE A 339 6.31 -4.78 23.93
N SER A 340 6.07 -3.70 23.20
CA SER A 340 7.14 -3.05 22.44
C SER A 340 8.19 -2.51 23.39
N ALA A 341 9.41 -3.01 23.28
CA ALA A 341 10.57 -2.47 23.97
C ALA A 341 10.94 -1.11 23.36
N GLY A 342 10.07 -0.10 23.62
CA GLY A 342 10.35 1.27 23.28
C GLY A 342 11.56 1.75 24.08
N GLY A 343 12.61 2.23 23.40
CA GLY A 343 13.69 2.97 24.03
C GLY A 343 13.43 4.48 23.94
N PRO A 344 14.25 5.31 24.59
CA PRO A 344 14.23 6.75 24.42
C PRO A 344 14.24 7.11 22.91
N GLY A 345 13.38 8.02 22.49
CA GLY A 345 13.26 8.45 21.08
C GLY A 345 12.36 7.59 20.19
N LYS A 346 11.85 6.45 20.66
CA LYS A 346 10.99 5.54 19.87
C LYS A 346 9.48 5.80 20.01
N GLY A 347 9.07 7.03 20.32
CA GLY A 347 7.64 7.39 20.30
C GLY A 347 6.84 7.01 21.55
N LEU A 348 7.48 6.69 22.68
CA LEU A 348 6.83 6.38 23.96
C LEU A 348 5.89 7.47 24.49
N TYR A 349 6.06 8.71 24.02
CA TYR A 349 5.21 9.86 24.36
C TYR A 349 4.22 10.21 23.25
N SER A 350 4.02 9.32 22.28
CA SER A 350 2.95 9.46 21.30
C SER A 350 1.58 9.24 21.96
N ARG A 351 0.52 9.80 21.36
CA ARG A 351 -0.82 9.76 21.98
C ARG A 351 -1.34 8.34 22.19
N LEU A 352 -1.24 7.48 21.17
CA LEU A 352 -1.74 6.11 21.29
C LEU A 352 -0.96 5.31 22.33
N TYR A 353 0.32 5.64 22.51
CA TYR A 353 1.09 4.98 23.57
C TYR A 353 0.66 5.45 24.96
N THR A 354 0.58 6.77 25.19
CA THR A 354 0.27 7.34 26.51
C THR A 354 -1.19 7.21 26.90
N ASN A 355 -2.12 7.38 25.97
CA ASN A 355 -3.55 7.46 26.24
C ASN A 355 -4.28 6.14 26.02
N VAL A 356 -3.68 5.18 25.28
CA VAL A 356 -4.32 3.90 24.97
C VAL A 356 -3.54 2.75 25.58
N LEU A 357 -2.33 2.48 25.09
CA LEU A 357 -1.55 1.31 25.53
C LEU A 357 -1.22 1.34 27.04
N ASN A 358 -0.80 2.49 27.57
CA ASN A 358 -0.48 2.62 29.00
C ASN A 358 -1.70 2.65 29.92
N GLN A 359 -2.90 2.95 29.40
CA GLN A 359 -4.12 3.09 30.21
C GLN A 359 -5.04 1.88 30.14
N HIS A 360 -4.94 1.09 29.09
CA HIS A 360 -5.85 -0.03 28.83
C HIS A 360 -5.10 -1.34 28.66
N GLY A 361 -4.90 -2.08 29.75
CA GLY A 361 -4.19 -3.37 29.75
C GLY A 361 -4.86 -4.49 28.94
N TRP A 362 -6.04 -4.23 28.38
CA TRP A 362 -6.75 -5.13 27.46
C TRP A 362 -6.44 -4.85 25.97
N VAL A 363 -5.62 -3.86 25.67
CA VAL A 363 -5.16 -3.53 24.30
C VAL A 363 -3.81 -4.18 24.07
N GLU A 364 -3.69 -4.99 23.03
CA GLU A 364 -2.43 -5.63 22.63
C GLU A 364 -1.60 -4.71 21.74
N SER A 365 -2.24 -4.06 20.76
CA SER A 365 -1.57 -3.11 19.88
C SER A 365 -2.51 -1.99 19.49
N CYS A 366 -1.95 -0.81 19.22
CA CYS A 366 -2.68 0.32 18.70
C CYS A 366 -1.70 1.23 17.98
N VAL A 367 -1.86 1.41 16.66
CA VAL A 367 -0.92 2.15 15.81
C VAL A 367 -1.65 2.98 14.76
N ALA A 368 -1.17 4.20 14.52
CA ALA A 368 -1.66 5.06 13.44
C ALA A 368 -0.97 4.71 12.12
N PHE A 369 -1.75 4.60 11.05
CA PHE A 369 -1.23 4.37 9.71
C PHE A 369 -1.68 5.46 8.73
N ASN A 370 -0.89 5.65 7.69
CA ASN A 370 -1.16 6.58 6.60
C ASN A 370 -0.65 5.99 5.28
N HIS A 371 -1.52 5.90 4.30
CA HIS A 371 -1.22 5.51 2.92
C HIS A 371 -1.61 6.64 2.01
N SER A 372 -0.64 7.24 1.31
CA SER A 372 -0.87 8.32 0.35
C SER A 372 -0.51 7.86 -1.05
N TYR A 373 -1.45 8.07 -1.98
CA TYR A 373 -1.36 7.71 -3.39
C TYR A 373 -1.37 8.97 -4.26
N THR A 374 -1.34 8.81 -5.57
CA THR A 374 -1.29 9.94 -6.51
C THR A 374 -2.47 10.89 -6.39
N ASP A 375 -3.67 10.38 -6.12
CA ASP A 375 -4.94 11.15 -6.16
C ASP A 375 -5.83 10.96 -4.93
N SER A 376 -5.48 10.06 -4.01
CA SER A 376 -6.22 9.80 -2.78
C SER A 376 -5.30 9.24 -1.69
N GLY A 377 -5.85 8.85 -0.55
CA GLY A 377 -5.12 8.22 0.54
C GLY A 377 -6.04 7.64 1.60
N LEU A 378 -5.46 6.89 2.54
CA LEU A 378 -6.12 6.38 3.73
C LEU A 378 -5.34 6.77 4.97
N PHE A 379 -6.05 7.28 5.99
CA PHE A 379 -5.47 7.53 7.30
C PHE A 379 -6.34 6.93 8.39
N GLY A 380 -5.74 6.21 9.31
CA GLY A 380 -6.50 5.55 10.36
C GLY A 380 -5.69 5.05 11.53
N ILE A 381 -6.37 4.27 12.35
CA ILE A 381 -5.79 3.53 13.48
C ILE A 381 -6.10 2.06 13.28
N ALA A 382 -5.08 1.23 13.44
CA ALA A 382 -5.15 -0.21 13.55
C ALA A 382 -4.97 -0.61 15.02
N ALA A 383 -5.83 -1.47 15.55
CA ALA A 383 -5.75 -1.90 16.93
C ALA A 383 -6.09 -3.38 17.10
N SER A 384 -5.49 -4.00 18.12
CA SER A 384 -5.81 -5.35 18.56
C SER A 384 -6.14 -5.34 20.04
N CYS A 385 -7.19 -6.05 20.43
CA CYS A 385 -7.64 -6.11 21.81
C CYS A 385 -8.12 -7.52 22.20
N ILE A 386 -8.24 -7.79 23.50
CA ILE A 386 -8.81 -9.05 23.98
C ILE A 386 -10.27 -9.21 23.51
N PRO A 387 -10.78 -10.44 23.40
CA PRO A 387 -12.17 -10.72 23.05
C PRO A 387 -13.16 -9.94 23.93
N GLY A 388 -14.34 -9.63 23.37
CA GLY A 388 -15.40 -8.90 24.08
C GLY A 388 -15.16 -7.40 24.28
N LYS A 389 -14.01 -6.84 23.86
CA LYS A 389 -13.67 -5.40 24.01
C LYS A 389 -13.76 -4.58 22.73
N VAL A 390 -14.21 -5.16 21.61
CA VAL A 390 -14.27 -4.50 20.30
C VAL A 390 -15.01 -3.16 20.36
N GLY A 391 -16.22 -3.12 20.95
CA GLY A 391 -16.98 -1.87 21.08
C GLY A 391 -16.25 -0.81 21.91
N SER A 392 -15.60 -1.19 23.02
CA SER A 392 -14.79 -0.27 23.82
C SER A 392 -13.57 0.24 23.04
N MET A 393 -12.95 -0.62 22.24
CA MET A 393 -11.80 -0.24 21.42
C MET A 393 -12.19 0.79 20.35
N ILE A 394 -13.33 0.60 19.68
CA ILE A 394 -13.87 1.57 18.72
C ILE A 394 -14.05 2.94 19.39
N ASP A 395 -14.65 3.00 20.59
CA ASP A 395 -14.85 4.26 21.32
C ASP A 395 -13.51 4.92 21.68
N VAL A 396 -12.50 4.15 22.09
CA VAL A 396 -11.15 4.65 22.39
C VAL A 396 -10.48 5.22 21.15
N MET A 397 -10.50 4.49 20.03
CA MET A 397 -9.93 4.95 18.75
C MET A 397 -10.61 6.24 18.27
N CYS A 398 -11.94 6.27 18.29
CA CYS A 398 -12.72 7.46 17.89
C CYS A 398 -12.43 8.66 18.80
N ARG A 399 -12.28 8.47 20.11
CA ARG A 399 -11.89 9.53 21.06
C ARG A 399 -10.55 10.17 20.69
N GLU A 400 -9.54 9.35 20.40
CA GLU A 400 -8.21 9.86 20.05
C GLU A 400 -8.22 10.61 18.70
N LEU A 401 -8.98 10.13 17.70
CA LEU A 401 -9.15 10.82 16.42
C LEU A 401 -9.91 12.14 16.58
N GLN A 402 -11.01 12.15 17.34
CA GLN A 402 -11.78 13.37 17.61
C GLN A 402 -10.94 14.41 18.35
N ALA A 403 -10.11 13.98 19.32
CA ALA A 403 -9.27 14.86 20.11
C ALA A 403 -8.32 15.72 19.24
N LEU A 404 -7.89 15.22 18.07
CA LEU A 404 -7.08 15.97 17.11
C LEU A 404 -7.85 17.12 16.44
N THR A 405 -9.17 17.04 16.41
CA THR A 405 -10.04 18.04 15.75
C THR A 405 -10.50 19.17 16.69
N LEU A 406 -10.28 19.03 18.00
CA LEU A 406 -10.78 19.98 19.01
C LEU A 406 -10.00 21.29 18.97
N ASP A 407 -10.73 22.41 19.05
CA ASP A 407 -10.12 23.75 19.09
C ASP A 407 -9.51 24.07 20.46
N GLN A 408 -10.15 23.61 21.53
CA GLN A 408 -9.77 23.88 22.92
C GLN A 408 -10.04 22.65 23.80
N GLY A 409 -9.45 22.64 24.98
CA GLY A 409 -9.65 21.59 25.97
C GLY A 409 -8.38 20.81 26.27
N PHE A 410 -8.43 20.02 27.33
CA PHE A 410 -7.28 19.25 27.81
C PHE A 410 -6.80 18.21 26.78
N SER A 411 -7.70 17.62 26.00
CA SER A 411 -7.39 16.63 24.97
C SER A 411 -7.05 17.24 23.61
N ALA A 412 -7.20 18.56 23.42
CA ALA A 412 -6.84 19.24 22.18
C ALA A 412 -5.32 19.20 21.94
N LEU A 413 -4.91 19.44 20.69
CA LEU A 413 -3.51 19.46 20.30
C LEU A 413 -2.71 20.51 21.08
N GLN A 414 -1.62 20.09 21.70
CA GLN A 414 -0.71 20.92 22.47
C GLN A 414 0.57 21.23 21.70
N VAL A 415 1.12 22.43 21.86
CA VAL A 415 2.37 22.86 21.18
C VAL A 415 3.52 21.91 21.48
N ALA A 416 3.66 21.45 22.72
CA ALA A 416 4.75 20.58 23.14
C ALA A 416 4.74 19.22 22.41
N GLU A 417 3.56 18.61 22.22
CA GLU A 417 3.45 17.33 21.51
C GLU A 417 3.65 17.47 20.00
N VAL A 418 3.14 18.57 19.41
CA VAL A 418 3.37 18.88 17.99
C VAL A 418 4.86 19.08 17.73
N ASN A 419 5.58 19.80 18.58
CA ASN A 419 7.02 20.00 18.44
C ASN A 419 7.79 18.67 18.57
N ARG A 420 7.39 17.78 19.49
CA ARG A 420 8.00 16.44 19.59
C ARG A 420 7.79 15.64 18.31
N ALA A 421 6.56 15.61 17.78
CA ALA A 421 6.22 14.88 16.55
C ALA A 421 7.01 15.43 15.34
N LYS A 422 7.10 16.75 15.19
CA LYS A 422 7.90 17.40 14.13
C LYS A 422 9.38 16.98 14.21
N ASN A 423 9.98 17.02 15.40
CA ASN A 423 11.37 16.63 15.59
C ASN A 423 11.58 15.14 15.31
N GLN A 424 10.65 14.28 15.75
CA GLN A 424 10.70 12.84 15.51
C GLN A 424 10.58 12.53 14.00
N LEU A 425 9.64 13.16 13.30
CA LEU A 425 9.45 12.97 11.85
C LEU A 425 10.70 13.41 11.08
N ARG A 426 11.26 14.59 11.39
CA ARG A 426 12.50 15.08 10.74
C ARG A 426 13.68 14.15 10.98
N SER A 427 13.84 13.69 12.23
CA SER A 427 14.90 12.74 12.58
C SER A 427 14.74 11.41 11.82
N SER A 428 13.51 10.87 11.76
CA SER A 428 13.23 9.64 11.03
C SER A 428 13.51 9.78 9.53
N LEU A 429 13.12 10.90 8.91
CA LEU A 429 13.42 11.17 7.49
C LEU A 429 14.91 11.19 7.22
N LEU A 430 15.68 11.89 8.06
CA LEU A 430 17.14 11.98 7.90
C LEU A 430 17.82 10.62 8.06
N MET A 431 17.45 9.86 9.11
CA MET A 431 18.04 8.55 9.37
C MET A 431 17.66 7.52 8.28
N ASN A 432 16.41 7.54 7.80
CA ASN A 432 15.97 6.60 6.77
C ASN A 432 16.67 6.84 5.43
N LEU A 433 16.94 8.09 5.07
CA LEU A 433 17.64 8.46 3.83
C LEU A 433 19.15 8.16 3.86
N GLU A 434 19.71 7.75 5.01
CA GLU A 434 21.07 7.20 5.08
C GLU A 434 21.16 5.81 4.42
N SER A 435 20.04 5.07 4.37
CA SER A 435 19.96 3.80 3.65
C SER A 435 19.88 4.04 2.14
N ARG A 436 20.82 3.49 1.40
CA ARG A 436 20.91 3.68 -0.07
C ARG A 436 19.66 3.18 -0.81
N LEU A 437 19.03 2.12 -0.36
CA LEU A 437 17.79 1.62 -0.95
C LEU A 437 16.60 2.54 -0.67
N VAL A 438 16.51 3.09 0.54
CA VAL A 438 15.44 4.03 0.89
C VAL A 438 15.59 5.35 0.14
N GLU A 439 16.83 5.86 0.02
CA GLU A 439 17.15 7.05 -0.79
C GLU A 439 16.77 6.84 -2.26
N LEU A 440 17.08 5.65 -2.80
CA LEU A 440 16.76 5.28 -4.17
C LEU A 440 15.25 5.19 -4.40
N GLU A 441 14.53 4.55 -3.48
CA GLU A 441 13.07 4.43 -3.56
C GLU A 441 12.40 5.81 -3.47
N ASP A 442 12.82 6.64 -2.52
CA ASP A 442 12.35 8.02 -2.38
C ASP A 442 12.57 8.82 -3.67
N LEU A 443 13.78 8.74 -4.25
CA LEU A 443 14.10 9.39 -5.52
C LEU A 443 13.20 8.91 -6.65
N GLY A 444 13.08 7.59 -6.85
CA GLY A 444 12.34 6.99 -7.95
C GLY A 444 10.84 7.34 -7.87
N ARG A 445 10.25 7.18 -6.69
CA ARG A 445 8.82 7.47 -6.45
C ARG A 445 8.50 8.96 -6.55
N GLN A 446 9.32 9.84 -6.01
CA GLN A 446 9.11 11.28 -6.14
C GLN A 446 9.14 11.74 -7.60
N VAL A 447 10.07 11.23 -8.39
CA VAL A 447 10.14 11.57 -9.81
C VAL A 447 8.96 10.97 -10.58
N GLN A 448 8.52 9.77 -10.23
CA GLN A 448 7.34 9.15 -10.84
C GLN A 448 6.06 9.96 -10.58
N VAL A 449 5.88 10.47 -9.36
CA VAL A 449 4.67 11.19 -8.95
C VAL A 449 4.74 12.68 -9.25
N HIS A 450 5.88 13.33 -9.00
CA HIS A 450 6.02 14.79 -9.06
C HIS A 450 6.85 15.27 -10.26
N GLY A 451 7.45 14.36 -11.04
CA GLY A 451 8.40 14.73 -12.10
C GLY A 451 9.73 15.31 -11.58
N ARG A 452 9.90 15.46 -10.25
CA ARG A 452 11.08 16.04 -9.62
C ARG A 452 11.32 15.46 -8.23
N LYS A 453 12.55 15.58 -7.73
CA LYS A 453 12.86 15.29 -6.32
C LYS A 453 12.69 16.55 -5.46
N VAL A 454 12.05 16.37 -4.30
CA VAL A 454 12.04 17.33 -3.20
C VAL A 454 13.18 16.96 -2.25
N GLY A 455 14.14 17.86 -2.07
CA GLY A 455 15.31 17.61 -1.21
C GLY A 455 14.91 17.51 0.26
N VAL A 456 15.62 16.67 1.02
CA VAL A 456 15.36 16.45 2.46
C VAL A 456 15.37 17.73 3.28
N ARG A 457 16.21 18.71 2.93
CA ARG A 457 16.25 20.03 3.61
C ARG A 457 14.95 20.80 3.42
N GLU A 458 14.37 20.75 2.21
CA GLU A 458 13.07 21.37 1.93
C GLU A 458 11.95 20.67 2.70
N MET A 459 11.95 19.33 2.73
CA MET A 459 10.99 18.57 3.53
C MET A 459 11.08 18.95 5.01
N CYS A 460 12.30 18.97 5.58
CA CYS A 460 12.52 19.33 6.98
C CYS A 460 12.05 20.76 7.28
N ARG A 461 12.29 21.71 6.38
CA ARG A 461 11.81 23.09 6.52
C ARG A 461 10.28 23.16 6.53
N LYS A 462 9.60 22.49 5.60
CA LYS A 462 8.12 22.42 5.55
C LYS A 462 7.53 21.82 6.83
N ILE A 463 8.17 20.78 7.39
CA ILE A 463 7.74 20.20 8.68
C ILE A 463 7.96 21.21 9.83
N GLU A 464 9.08 21.96 9.81
CA GLU A 464 9.42 22.91 10.85
C GLU A 464 8.48 24.12 10.89
N GLU A 465 7.97 24.56 9.74
CA GLU A 465 7.02 25.66 9.59
C GLU A 465 5.61 25.32 10.06
N LEU A 466 5.26 24.03 10.27
CA LEU A 466 3.93 23.64 10.71
C LEU A 466 3.59 24.16 12.11
N GLU A 467 2.37 24.64 12.26
CA GLU A 467 1.78 25.08 13.53
C GLU A 467 0.64 24.13 13.98
N VAL A 468 0.25 24.25 15.24
CA VAL A 468 -0.89 23.47 15.79
C VAL A 468 -2.18 23.68 14.99
N LYS A 469 -2.39 24.89 14.48
CA LYS A 469 -3.58 25.21 13.65
C LYS A 469 -3.61 24.43 12.35
N ASP A 470 -2.45 24.18 11.73
CA ASP A 470 -2.34 23.45 10.46
C ASP A 470 -2.68 21.96 10.66
N LEU A 471 -2.11 21.36 11.70
CA LEU A 471 -2.40 19.97 12.06
C LEU A 471 -3.90 19.79 12.38
N ARG A 472 -4.47 20.72 13.14
CA ARG A 472 -5.90 20.69 13.50
C ARG A 472 -6.79 20.84 12.27
N ARG A 473 -6.46 21.73 11.35
CA ARG A 473 -7.21 21.93 10.10
C ARG A 473 -7.20 20.64 9.28
N VAL A 474 -6.03 20.02 9.09
CA VAL A 474 -5.89 18.76 8.36
C VAL A 474 -6.63 17.63 9.08
N ALA A 475 -6.51 17.53 10.40
CA ALA A 475 -7.26 16.55 11.19
C ALA A 475 -8.77 16.71 11.04
N LYS A 476 -9.30 17.95 11.09
CA LYS A 476 -10.71 18.22 10.81
C LYS A 476 -11.09 17.77 9.41
N GLN A 477 -10.31 18.15 8.39
CA GLN A 477 -10.59 17.79 7.00
C GLN A 477 -10.69 16.29 6.82
N VAL A 478 -9.73 15.53 7.34
CA VAL A 478 -9.67 14.07 7.19
C VAL A 478 -10.74 13.38 8.03
N PHE A 479 -10.76 13.63 9.34
CA PHE A 479 -11.60 12.84 10.25
C PHE A 479 -13.07 13.24 10.28
N THR A 480 -13.44 14.36 9.70
CA THR A 480 -14.87 14.70 9.49
C THR A 480 -15.34 14.42 8.07
N GLY A 481 -14.53 13.75 7.24
CA GLY A 481 -14.90 13.36 5.88
C GLY A 481 -15.00 14.52 4.90
N LEU A 482 -14.24 15.60 5.10
CA LEU A 482 -14.25 16.81 4.27
C LEU A 482 -13.09 16.87 3.28
N VAL A 483 -12.43 15.73 3.01
CA VAL A 483 -11.39 15.64 1.99
C VAL A 483 -12.03 15.76 0.60
N GLU A 484 -11.45 16.59 -0.24
CA GLU A 484 -11.87 16.78 -1.63
C GLU A 484 -10.75 16.30 -2.57
N ASN A 485 -10.79 15.01 -2.92
CA ASN A 485 -9.90 14.39 -3.88
C ASN A 485 -10.55 14.32 -5.27
N ALA A 486 -9.75 14.06 -6.30
CA ALA A 486 -10.21 13.98 -7.70
C ALA A 486 -11.35 12.96 -7.89
N GLY A 487 -11.34 11.87 -7.14
CA GLY A 487 -12.38 10.83 -7.15
C GLY A 487 -13.70 11.19 -6.46
N LYS A 488 -13.81 12.38 -5.83
CA LYS A 488 -15.02 12.85 -5.12
C LYS A 488 -15.56 11.83 -4.11
N GLY A 489 -14.72 11.45 -3.15
CA GLY A 489 -15.07 10.46 -2.13
C GLY A 489 -16.28 10.85 -1.27
N THR A 490 -16.93 9.85 -0.68
CA THR A 490 -18.12 10.03 0.15
C THR A 490 -17.82 10.69 1.50
N GLY A 491 -16.58 10.55 1.99
CA GLY A 491 -16.17 10.96 3.33
C GLY A 491 -16.69 10.04 4.46
N ALA A 492 -17.33 8.93 4.13
CA ALA A 492 -17.78 7.95 5.11
C ALA A 492 -16.60 7.22 5.77
N PRO A 493 -16.71 6.73 7.01
CA PRO A 493 -15.65 5.93 7.62
C PRO A 493 -15.52 4.56 6.94
N THR A 494 -14.31 4.02 6.93
CA THR A 494 -14.01 2.64 6.59
C THR A 494 -13.65 1.88 7.85
N VAL A 495 -14.27 0.71 8.05
CA VAL A 495 -14.03 -0.12 9.23
C VAL A 495 -13.87 -1.58 8.80
N VAL A 496 -12.77 -2.19 9.21
CA VAL A 496 -12.52 -3.63 9.03
C VAL A 496 -12.34 -4.27 10.40
N ILE A 497 -13.06 -5.35 10.66
CA ILE A 497 -13.06 -6.04 11.94
C ILE A 497 -12.90 -7.54 11.73
N GLN A 498 -12.04 -8.15 12.54
CA GLN A 498 -12.00 -9.59 12.76
C GLN A 498 -12.06 -9.88 14.26
N GLU A 499 -13.17 -10.42 14.70
CA GLU A 499 -13.37 -10.69 16.11
C GLU A 499 -12.80 -12.06 16.52
N ALA A 500 -12.18 -12.10 17.69
CA ALA A 500 -12.00 -13.33 18.43
C ALA A 500 -13.18 -13.44 19.42
N LEU A 501 -13.94 -14.52 19.35
CA LEU A 501 -15.12 -14.71 20.20
C LEU A 501 -14.73 -15.44 21.49
N GLU A 502 -15.29 -14.99 22.62
CA GLU A 502 -15.25 -15.74 23.85
C GLU A 502 -16.20 -16.95 23.78
N ASP A 503 -15.90 -17.99 24.55
CA ASP A 503 -16.77 -19.16 24.68
C ASP A 503 -18.19 -18.73 25.12
N GLY A 504 -19.17 -19.01 24.27
CA GLY A 504 -20.56 -18.64 24.50
C GLY A 504 -21.04 -17.36 23.85
N MET A 505 -20.16 -16.49 23.31
CA MET A 505 -20.56 -15.36 22.47
C MET A 505 -20.84 -15.84 21.04
N ARG A 506 -22.05 -15.56 20.55
CA ARG A 506 -22.50 -16.01 19.23
C ARG A 506 -22.67 -14.91 18.20
N SER A 507 -22.55 -13.64 18.57
CA SER A 507 -22.80 -12.52 17.66
C SER A 507 -21.60 -11.60 17.56
N GLN A 508 -21.21 -11.34 16.33
CA GLN A 508 -20.29 -10.25 16.00
C GLN A 508 -20.98 -8.88 16.17
N ILE A 509 -20.18 -7.84 16.35
CA ILE A 509 -20.71 -6.46 16.41
C ILE A 509 -21.41 -6.11 15.09
N ALA A 510 -22.62 -5.58 15.19
CA ALA A 510 -23.39 -5.18 14.01
C ALA A 510 -22.88 -3.84 13.45
N TRP A 511 -23.02 -3.66 12.13
CA TRP A 511 -22.62 -2.41 11.47
C TRP A 511 -23.32 -1.18 12.07
N GLU A 512 -24.61 -1.30 12.40
CA GLU A 512 -25.38 -0.21 13.02
C GLU A 512 -24.77 0.24 14.36
N ASP A 513 -24.28 -0.69 15.19
CA ASP A 513 -23.61 -0.37 16.44
C ASP A 513 -22.29 0.36 16.20
N VAL A 514 -21.51 -0.08 15.20
CA VAL A 514 -20.28 0.57 14.80
C VAL A 514 -20.54 2.00 14.31
N GLN A 515 -21.53 2.17 13.41
CA GLN A 515 -21.93 3.49 12.91
C GLN A 515 -22.38 4.41 14.03
N ASN A 516 -23.26 3.94 14.94
CA ASN A 516 -23.73 4.72 16.07
C ASN A 516 -22.59 5.17 17.00
N ARG A 517 -21.58 4.32 17.21
CA ARG A 517 -20.40 4.67 17.99
C ARG A 517 -19.59 5.77 17.31
N ILE A 518 -19.27 5.62 16.03
CA ILE A 518 -18.50 6.61 15.25
C ILE A 518 -19.26 7.95 15.17
N ALA A 519 -20.57 7.90 14.95
CA ALA A 519 -21.45 9.09 14.88
C ALA A 519 -21.43 9.91 16.16
N ARG A 520 -21.41 9.27 17.34
CA ARG A 520 -21.30 9.96 18.65
C ARG A 520 -20.07 10.85 18.74
N TRP A 521 -18.99 10.47 18.07
CA TRP A 521 -17.72 11.21 18.04
C TRP A 521 -17.66 12.22 16.88
N LYS A 522 -18.71 12.33 16.05
CA LYS A 522 -18.81 13.24 14.89
C LYS A 522 -17.67 13.02 13.89
N LEU A 523 -17.32 11.78 13.63
CA LEU A 523 -16.30 11.37 12.68
C LEU A 523 -16.93 10.86 11.39
N GLY A 524 -16.36 11.25 10.24
CA GLY A 524 -16.84 10.89 8.92
C GLY A 524 -18.17 11.55 8.55
N ARG A 525 -18.60 11.33 7.32
CA ARG A 525 -19.96 11.62 6.83
C ARG A 525 -20.76 10.32 6.88
N LEU A 526 -21.81 10.28 7.65
CA LEU A 526 -22.70 9.12 7.81
C LEU A 526 -24.02 9.35 7.07
#